data_9d635d8edf306bad445a21d3ba205793
#
_entry.id   9d635d8edf306bad445a21d3ba205793
#
_cell.length_a   1.000
_cell.length_b   1.000
_cell.length_c   1.000
_cell.angle_alpha   90.00
_cell.angle_beta   90.00
_cell.angle_gamma   90.00
#
_symmetry.space_group_name_H-M   'P 1'
#
loop_
_entity.id
_entity.type
_entity.pdbx_description
1 polymer ?
#
loop_
_entity_poly.entity_id
_entity_poly.type
_entity_poly.pdbx_seq_one_letter_code
_entity_poly.pdbx_strand_id
1 'polypeptide(L)'
;MGKMQRDKGARFEREIVKQLDLHEIEAKRVPLSGATWLKGDVLAKINDEEFVFELKKRADGFKQIYDWSRDVDALIIGADRKKPIICMDLDDFCDLVKK
;
A
#
# COMPACT_ATOMS: atom_id res chain seq x y z
N MET A 1 17.75 -13.73 10.48
CA MET A 1 17.27 -12.58 9.77
C MET A 1 16.10 -12.83 8.87
N GLY A 2 16.25 -13.72 7.94
CA GLY A 2 15.27 -13.92 6.91
C GLY A 2 13.88 -14.27 7.40
N LYS A 3 13.78 -15.17 8.35
CA LYS A 3 12.46 -15.63 8.79
C LYS A 3 11.67 -14.51 9.48
N MET A 4 12.32 -13.77 10.36
CA MET A 4 11.65 -12.69 11.07
C MET A 4 11.16 -11.62 10.12
N GLN A 5 11.97 -11.26 9.14
CA GLN A 5 11.58 -10.25 8.17
C GLN A 5 10.47 -10.73 7.26
N ARG A 6 10.50 -12.00 6.87
CA ARG A 6 9.43 -12.56 6.06
C ARG A 6 8.11 -12.59 6.82
N ASP A 7 8.17 -12.96 8.10
CA ASP A 7 6.97 -12.98 8.92
C ASP A 7 6.38 -11.59 9.07
N LYS A 8 7.24 -10.59 9.26
CA LYS A 8 6.78 -9.21 9.38
C LYS A 8 6.13 -8.73 8.08
N GLY A 9 6.73 -9.05 6.96
CA GLY A 9 6.18 -8.68 5.67
C GLY A 9 4.84 -9.34 5.41
N ALA A 10 4.75 -10.64 5.69
CA ALA A 10 3.51 -11.36 5.47
C ALA A 10 2.41 -10.85 6.40
N ARG A 11 2.77 -10.50 7.62
CA ARG A 11 1.78 -9.95 8.55
C ARG A 11 1.22 -8.64 8.03
N PHE A 12 2.11 -7.77 7.54
CA PHE A 12 1.68 -6.48 7.01
C PHE A 12 0.78 -6.68 5.79
N GLU A 13 1.12 -7.62 4.92
CA GLU A 13 0.30 -7.91 3.75
C GLU A 13 -1.11 -8.33 4.17
N ARG A 14 -1.20 -9.21 5.16
CA ARG A 14 -2.51 -9.65 5.64
C ARG A 14 -3.30 -8.53 6.28
N GLU A 15 -2.62 -7.66 7.02
CA GLU A 15 -3.28 -6.50 7.61
C GLU A 15 -3.87 -5.58 6.56
N ILE A 16 -3.12 -5.33 5.50
CA ILE A 16 -3.58 -4.46 4.43
C ILE A 16 -4.75 -5.07 3.67
N VAL A 17 -4.67 -6.37 3.38
CA VAL A 17 -5.79 -7.06 2.72
C VAL A 17 -7.05 -6.93 3.57
N LYS A 18 -6.92 -7.14 4.88
CA LYS A 18 -8.06 -7.03 5.77
C LYS A 18 -8.62 -5.61 5.81
N GLN A 19 -7.74 -4.62 5.82
CA GLN A 19 -8.18 -3.22 5.85
C GLN A 19 -8.93 -2.87 4.57
N LEU A 20 -8.43 -3.31 3.43
CA LEU A 20 -9.12 -3.09 2.16
C LEU A 20 -10.48 -3.80 2.14
N ASP A 21 -10.52 -5.01 2.68
CA ASP A 21 -11.75 -5.78 2.74
C ASP A 21 -12.81 -5.07 3.60
N LEU A 22 -12.39 -4.43 4.68
CA LEU A 22 -13.31 -3.67 5.53
C LEU A 22 -13.95 -2.52 4.77
N HIS A 23 -13.30 -2.03 3.74
CA HIS A 23 -13.83 -0.99 2.87
C HIS A 23 -14.54 -1.59 1.66
N GLU A 24 -14.78 -2.89 1.67
CA GLU A 24 -15.46 -3.59 0.58
C GLU A 24 -14.67 -3.54 -0.73
N ILE A 25 -13.35 -3.50 -0.60
CA ILE A 25 -12.47 -3.57 -1.76
C ILE A 25 -11.86 -4.98 -1.79
N GLU A 26 -12.16 -5.71 -2.83
CA GLU A 26 -11.65 -7.07 -2.98
C GLU A 26 -10.14 -7.04 -3.14
N ALA A 27 -9.44 -7.79 -2.30
CA ALA A 27 -7.98 -7.78 -2.32
C ALA A 27 -7.44 -9.13 -1.92
N LYS A 28 -6.23 -9.43 -2.40
CA LYS A 28 -5.55 -10.67 -2.04
C LYS A 28 -4.05 -10.45 -2.15
N ARG A 29 -3.31 -11.30 -1.45
CA ARG A 29 -1.85 -11.26 -1.55
C ARG A 29 -1.44 -11.83 -2.90
N VAL A 30 -0.40 -11.25 -3.49
CA VAL A 30 0.16 -11.76 -4.73
C VAL A 30 0.91 -13.04 -4.40
N PRO A 31 0.65 -14.14 -5.12
CA PRO A 31 1.34 -15.40 -4.85
C PRO A 31 2.84 -15.26 -4.98
N LEU A 32 3.55 -15.92 -4.08
CA LEU A 32 5.01 -15.87 -4.09
C LEU A 32 5.61 -16.86 -5.05
N SER A 33 4.86 -17.87 -5.42
CA SER A 33 5.43 -18.92 -6.22
C SER A 33 5.38 -18.61 -7.69
N GLY A 34 6.48 -18.79 -8.28
CA GLY A 34 6.49 -18.86 -9.69
C GLY A 34 6.43 -17.58 -10.36
N ALA A 35 6.28 -17.57 -11.40
CA ALA A 35 6.34 -16.68 -12.37
C ALA A 35 5.62 -15.46 -12.14
N THR A 36 6.16 -14.66 -11.41
CA THR A 36 5.41 -13.50 -11.21
C THR A 36 5.89 -12.42 -12.11
N TRP A 37 5.21 -12.33 -13.17
CA TRP A 37 5.24 -11.13 -13.96
C TRP A 37 4.56 -9.99 -13.20
N LEU A 38 3.87 -10.32 -12.11
CA LEU A 38 3.26 -9.30 -11.25
C LEU A 38 4.25 -8.82 -10.21
N LYS A 39 4.60 -7.58 -10.31
CA LYS A 39 5.41 -6.93 -9.30
C LYS A 39 4.47 -6.35 -8.26
N GLY A 40 4.72 -6.66 -7.00
CA GLY A 40 3.91 -6.10 -5.92
C GLY A 40 3.53 -7.15 -4.92
N ASP A 41 2.89 -6.71 -3.88
CA ASP A 41 2.58 -7.57 -2.74
C ASP A 41 1.10 -7.85 -2.58
N VAL A 42 0.26 -6.92 -2.97
CA VAL A 42 -1.19 -7.04 -2.82
C VAL A 42 -1.86 -6.62 -4.12
N LEU A 43 -2.83 -7.41 -4.53
CA LEU A 43 -3.63 -7.15 -5.71
C LEU A 43 -5.03 -6.80 -5.26
N ALA A 44 -5.57 -5.69 -5.72
CA ALA A 44 -6.90 -5.27 -5.35
C ALA A 44 -7.70 -4.90 -6.57
N LYS A 45 -9.02 -4.99 -6.44
CA LYS A 45 -9.91 -4.61 -7.52
C LYS A 45 -10.61 -3.32 -7.13
N ILE A 46 -10.33 -2.26 -7.86
CA ILE A 46 -10.88 -0.94 -7.56
C ILE A 46 -11.56 -0.44 -8.82
N ASN A 47 -12.87 -0.20 -8.72
CA ASN A 47 -13.68 0.27 -9.86
C ASN A 47 -13.52 -0.65 -11.07
N ASP A 48 -13.54 -1.95 -10.81
CA ASP A 48 -13.42 -2.99 -11.84
C ASP A 48 -12.05 -3.05 -12.52
N GLU A 49 -11.07 -2.36 -11.96
CA GLU A 49 -9.72 -2.42 -12.47
C GLU A 49 -8.80 -3.03 -11.44
N GLU A 50 -7.80 -3.75 -11.91
CA GLU A 50 -6.83 -4.36 -11.02
C GLU A 50 -5.74 -3.37 -10.66
N PHE A 51 -5.49 -3.26 -9.36
CA PHE A 51 -4.42 -2.43 -8.81
C PHE A 51 -3.45 -3.31 -8.08
N VAL A 52 -2.17 -3.08 -8.31
CA VAL A 52 -1.10 -3.82 -7.63
C VAL A 52 -0.41 -2.86 -6.69
N PHE A 53 -0.33 -3.24 -5.43
CA PHE A 53 0.30 -2.41 -4.40
C PHE A 53 1.60 -3.04 -3.95
N GLU A 54 2.64 -2.23 -3.87
CA GLU A 54 3.89 -2.61 -3.24
C GLU A 54 3.84 -2.11 -1.80
N LEU A 55 4.14 -2.97 -0.85
CA LEU A 55 4.05 -2.65 0.56
C LEU A 55 5.44 -2.55 1.16
N LYS A 56 5.65 -1.51 1.95
CA LYS A 56 6.90 -1.33 2.69
C LYS A 56 6.54 -0.91 4.10
N LYS A 57 7.08 -1.61 5.07
CA LYS A 57 6.88 -1.26 6.46
C LYS A 57 8.23 -1.20 7.16
N ARG A 58 8.48 -0.09 7.84
CA ARG A 58 9.74 0.12 8.54
C ARG A 58 9.47 0.64 9.93
N ALA A 59 10.36 0.28 10.87
CA ALA A 59 10.27 0.81 12.23
C ALA A 59 10.40 2.32 12.22
N ASP A 60 11.27 2.82 11.36
CA ASP A 60 11.40 4.26 11.15
C ASP A 60 11.83 4.44 9.70
N GLY A 61 12.13 5.67 9.31
CA GLY A 61 12.48 5.94 7.92
C GLY A 61 11.35 6.57 7.15
N PHE A 62 10.11 6.44 7.63
CA PHE A 62 8.97 7.10 7.01
C PHE A 62 8.42 8.21 7.90
N LYS A 63 9.10 8.51 8.99
CA LYS A 63 8.62 9.48 9.96
C LYS A 63 8.31 10.83 9.32
N GLN A 64 9.17 11.27 8.43
CA GLN A 64 9.00 12.59 7.81
C GLN A 64 7.77 12.63 6.94
N ILE A 65 7.46 11.54 6.24
CA ILE A 65 6.26 11.48 5.42
C ILE A 65 5.02 11.60 6.31
N TYR A 66 5.00 10.88 7.42
CA TYR A 66 3.89 10.98 8.36
C TYR A 66 3.78 12.38 8.97
N ASP A 67 4.92 12.98 9.31
CA ASP A 67 4.91 14.33 9.87
C ASP A 67 4.38 15.35 8.86
N TRP A 68 4.81 15.26 7.63
CA TRP A 68 4.37 16.18 6.59
C TRP A 68 2.90 15.98 6.23
N SER A 69 2.39 14.76 6.40
CA SER A 69 1.01 14.44 6.06
C SER A 69 0.01 14.86 7.12
N ARG A 70 0.50 15.28 8.28
CA ARG A 70 -0.38 15.60 9.40
C ARG A 70 -1.21 16.84 9.08
N ASP A 71 -2.47 16.78 9.40
CA ASP A 71 -3.39 17.91 9.31
C ASP A 71 -3.69 18.35 7.87
N VAL A 72 -3.40 17.51 6.90
CA VAL A 72 -3.80 17.76 5.51
C VAL A 72 -4.45 16.50 4.96
N ASP A 73 -5.14 16.65 3.85
CA ASP A 73 -5.82 15.51 3.25
C ASP A 73 -4.84 14.57 2.55
N ALA A 74 -3.80 15.12 1.97
CA ALA A 74 -2.82 14.32 1.26
C ALA A 74 -1.54 15.12 1.12
N LEU A 75 -0.45 14.39 0.96
CA LEU A 75 0.86 14.97 0.74
C LEU A 75 1.29 14.64 -0.69
N ILE A 76 1.78 15.61 -1.40
CA ILE A 76 2.32 15.36 -2.72
C ILE A 76 3.82 15.64 -2.66
N ILE A 77 4.62 14.67 -3.04
CA ILE A 77 6.07 14.81 -3.05
C ILE A 77 6.58 14.71 -4.48
N GLY A 78 7.72 15.31 -4.70
CA GLY A 78 8.33 15.28 -6.01
C GLY A 78 9.83 15.36 -5.93
N ALA A 79 10.48 14.96 -6.98
CA ALA A 79 11.93 15.08 -7.13
C ALA A 79 12.20 15.53 -8.55
N ASP A 80 13.41 16.04 -8.76
CA ASP A 80 13.78 16.54 -10.08
C ASP A 80 13.64 15.42 -11.11
N ARG A 81 12.99 15.73 -12.22
CA ARG A 81 12.83 14.84 -13.36
C ARG A 81 12.01 13.61 -13.05
N LYS A 82 11.24 13.61 -11.96
CA LYS A 82 10.37 12.51 -11.58
C LYS A 82 8.95 12.99 -11.49
N LYS A 83 8.03 12.09 -11.77
CA LYS A 83 6.61 12.41 -11.61
C LYS A 83 6.29 12.53 -10.13
N PRO A 84 5.45 13.47 -9.76
CA PRO A 84 5.05 13.58 -8.36
C PRO A 84 4.28 12.36 -7.89
N ILE A 85 4.35 12.11 -6.60
CA ILE A 85 3.68 10.98 -5.96
C ILE A 85 2.76 11.53 -4.87
N ILE A 86 1.57 10.97 -4.77
CA ILE A 86 0.64 11.35 -3.71
C ILE A 86 0.68 10.34 -2.59
N CYS A 87 0.69 10.85 -1.35
CA CYS A 87 0.67 10.03 -0.14
C CYS A 87 -0.52 10.45 0.70
N MET A 88 -1.31 9.50 1.14
CA MET A 88 -2.46 9.79 1.98
C MET A 88 -2.82 8.55 2.79
N ASP A 89 -3.65 8.74 3.81
CA ASP A 89 -4.11 7.62 4.62
C ASP A 89 -4.83 6.62 3.73
N LEU A 90 -4.56 5.35 3.98
CA LEU A 90 -5.19 4.29 3.19
C LEU A 90 -6.72 4.33 3.32
N ASP A 91 -7.22 4.57 4.54
CA ASP A 91 -8.68 4.65 4.72
C ASP A 91 -9.29 5.79 3.92
N ASP A 92 -8.64 6.94 3.88
CA ASP A 92 -9.11 8.07 3.10
C ASP A 92 -9.10 7.76 1.61
N PHE A 93 -8.06 7.09 1.16
CA PHE A 93 -7.99 6.64 -0.24
C PHE A 93 -9.16 5.71 -0.56
N CYS A 94 -9.43 4.74 0.33
CA CYS A 94 -10.51 3.80 0.12
C CYS A 94 -11.87 4.52 0.02
N ASP A 95 -12.09 5.50 0.89
CA ASP A 95 -13.32 6.28 0.85
C ASP A 95 -13.44 7.06 -0.45
N LEU A 96 -12.32 7.58 -0.91
CA LEU A 96 -12.31 8.37 -2.14
C LEU A 96 -12.67 7.53 -3.36
N VAL A 97 -12.12 6.34 -3.47
CA VAL A 97 -12.34 5.50 -4.64
C VAL A 97 -13.67 4.77 -4.63
N LYS A 98 -14.32 4.72 -3.48
CA LYS A 98 -15.62 4.06 -3.40
C LYS A 98 -16.75 4.87 -4.03
N LYS A 99 -16.55 6.13 -4.21
CA LYS A 99 -17.59 7.01 -4.75
C LYS A 99 -17.77 6.93 -6.29
#